data_1600add9ac4578e2b64c0f15c58a7f23
#
_entry.id   1600add9ac4578e2b64c0f15c58a7f23
#
_cell.length_a   1.000
_cell.length_b   1.000
_cell.length_c   1.000
_cell.angle_alpha   90.00
_cell.angle_beta   90.00
_cell.angle_gamma   90.00
#
_symmetry.space_group_name_H-M   'P 1'
#
loop_
_entity.id
_entity.type
_entity.pdbx_description
1 polymer ?
#
loop_
_entity_poly.entity_id
_entity_poly.type
_entity_poly.pdbx_seq_one_letter_code
_entity_poly.pdbx_strand_id
1 'polypeptide(L)'
;MDWMEQEQERGITITSAATTLNWDYRGQQYHMNIIDTPGHVDFTVEVNRSLRVLDGLVFLFSAVDGVEPQSETNWRLANNYNVPRIGFVNKMDRQGADFLNVCTQVKEMLGSHALPLQINIGAEDDFKGVVDLINFKGIVWNEEDMGMTFKEIDIPEDIIDEARKLRGELLEAVAEFDDTLMEKYFDCLLYTSPSPRDLRR
;
A
#
# COMPACT_ATOMS: atom_id res chain seq x y z
N MET A 1 -12.88 -1.30 -14.24
CA MET A 1 -13.87 -0.37 -14.89
C MET A 1 -14.92 -1.19 -15.60
N ASP A 2 -16.04 -1.35 -14.96
CA ASP A 2 -17.10 -2.27 -15.44
C ASP A 2 -18.05 -1.52 -16.36
N TRP A 3 -17.67 -1.37 -17.62
CA TRP A 3 -18.46 -0.67 -18.64
C TRP A 3 -19.34 -1.61 -19.48
N MET A 4 -19.06 -2.93 -19.44
CA MET A 4 -19.88 -3.93 -20.11
C MET A 4 -21.01 -4.41 -19.19
N GLU A 5 -22.20 -4.62 -19.75
CA GLU A 5 -23.37 -5.11 -19.01
C GLU A 5 -23.08 -6.43 -18.26
N GLN A 6 -22.31 -7.32 -18.88
CA GLN A 6 -21.89 -8.60 -18.25
C GLN A 6 -20.92 -8.42 -17.07
N GLU A 7 -20.09 -7.39 -17.10
CA GLU A 7 -19.21 -7.05 -15.99
C GLU A 7 -19.99 -6.49 -14.81
N GLN A 8 -20.99 -5.64 -15.09
CA GLN A 8 -21.88 -5.06 -14.08
C GLN A 8 -22.77 -6.12 -13.42
N GLU A 9 -23.31 -7.07 -14.22
CA GLU A 9 -24.12 -8.15 -13.70
C GLU A 9 -23.35 -9.13 -12.81
N ARG A 10 -22.09 -9.41 -13.16
CA ARG A 10 -21.24 -10.39 -12.45
C ARG A 10 -20.39 -9.75 -11.35
N GLY A 11 -20.22 -8.44 -11.37
CA GLY A 11 -19.36 -7.71 -10.44
C GLY A 11 -17.87 -8.06 -10.58
N ILE A 12 -17.44 -8.46 -11.79
CA ILE A 12 -16.04 -8.81 -12.10
C ILE A 12 -15.62 -8.14 -13.42
N THR A 13 -14.40 -7.63 -13.47
CA THR A 13 -13.79 -7.13 -14.71
C THR A 13 -13.45 -8.32 -15.61
N ILE A 14 -13.92 -8.30 -16.85
CA ILE A 14 -13.70 -9.35 -17.87
C ILE A 14 -12.61 -8.91 -18.86
N THR A 15 -12.66 -7.66 -19.30
CA THR A 15 -11.77 -7.12 -20.33
C THR A 15 -10.89 -6.01 -19.75
N SER A 16 -9.62 -5.98 -20.11
CA SER A 16 -8.73 -4.88 -19.71
C SER A 16 -9.22 -3.55 -20.29
N ALA A 17 -9.34 -2.55 -19.42
CA ALA A 17 -9.74 -1.19 -19.80
C ALA A 17 -8.61 -0.20 -19.49
N ALA A 18 -8.34 0.72 -20.42
CA ALA A 18 -7.34 1.76 -20.23
C ALA A 18 -8.03 3.13 -20.07
N THR A 19 -7.61 3.89 -19.08
CA THR A 19 -8.08 5.26 -18.85
C THR A 19 -6.88 6.17 -18.62
N THR A 20 -6.94 7.34 -19.22
CA THR A 20 -5.92 8.37 -19.07
C THR A 20 -6.42 9.46 -18.13
N LEU A 21 -5.58 9.90 -17.21
CA LEU A 21 -5.84 11.03 -16.34
C LEU A 21 -4.62 11.94 -16.21
N ASN A 22 -4.87 13.20 -15.88
CA ASN A 22 -3.85 14.17 -15.54
C ASN A 22 -3.89 14.38 -14.02
N TRP A 23 -2.74 14.29 -13.39
CA TRP A 23 -2.58 14.46 -11.95
C TRP A 23 -1.63 15.62 -11.66
N ASP A 24 -2.11 16.63 -10.94
CA ASP A 24 -1.28 17.75 -10.50
C ASP A 24 -0.74 17.46 -9.09
N TYR A 25 0.57 17.30 -8.98
CA TYR A 25 1.22 17.03 -7.70
C TYR A 25 2.41 17.96 -7.49
N ARG A 26 2.39 18.72 -6.41
CA ARG A 26 3.44 19.69 -6.02
C ARG A 26 3.81 20.67 -7.15
N GLY A 27 2.81 21.11 -7.92
CA GLY A 27 2.98 22.05 -9.02
C GLY A 27 3.54 21.45 -10.31
N GLN A 28 3.68 20.14 -10.38
CA GLN A 28 4.05 19.40 -11.58
C GLN A 28 2.86 18.55 -12.06
N GLN A 29 2.59 18.63 -13.36
CA GLN A 29 1.54 17.84 -14.00
C GLN A 29 2.08 16.47 -14.46
N TYR A 30 1.41 15.40 -14.05
CA TYR A 30 1.70 14.04 -14.45
C TYR A 30 0.59 13.51 -15.34
N HIS A 31 0.98 12.88 -16.43
CA HIS A 31 0.07 12.20 -17.34
C HIS A 31 0.11 10.70 -17.04
N MET A 32 -1.00 10.15 -16.54
CA MET A 32 -1.08 8.77 -16.07
C MET A 32 -2.04 7.97 -16.91
N ASN A 33 -1.60 6.79 -17.36
CA ASN A 33 -2.44 5.81 -18.02
C ASN A 33 -2.69 4.65 -17.05
N ILE A 34 -3.92 4.46 -16.64
CA ILE A 34 -4.32 3.37 -15.75
C ILE A 34 -4.90 2.26 -16.61
N ILE A 35 -4.33 1.07 -16.50
CA ILE A 35 -4.84 -0.15 -17.13
C ILE A 35 -5.46 -1.01 -16.03
N ASP A 36 -6.79 -1.10 -16.04
CA ASP A 36 -7.54 -1.99 -15.16
C ASP A 36 -7.56 -3.39 -15.78
N THR A 37 -7.06 -4.38 -15.02
CA THR A 37 -6.92 -5.75 -15.50
C THR A 37 -7.77 -6.70 -14.67
N PRO A 38 -8.43 -7.70 -15.29
CA PRO A 38 -9.17 -8.71 -14.56
C PRO A 38 -8.25 -9.53 -13.65
N GLY A 39 -8.69 -9.77 -12.40
CA GLY A 39 -7.94 -10.55 -11.42
C GLY A 39 -8.10 -12.06 -11.55
N HIS A 40 -9.06 -12.55 -12.33
CA HIS A 40 -9.40 -13.97 -12.40
C HIS A 40 -8.38 -14.78 -13.22
N VAL A 41 -8.09 -16.01 -12.82
CA VAL A 41 -7.11 -16.91 -13.48
C VAL A 41 -7.38 -17.15 -14.96
N ASP A 42 -8.63 -17.15 -15.36
CA ASP A 42 -9.02 -17.35 -16.76
C ASP A 42 -8.52 -16.22 -17.68
N PHE A 43 -8.19 -15.06 -17.12
CA PHE A 43 -7.73 -13.87 -17.85
C PHE A 43 -6.23 -13.60 -17.74
N THR A 44 -5.43 -14.62 -17.41
CA THR A 44 -3.96 -14.51 -17.26
C THR A 44 -3.29 -13.96 -18.53
N VAL A 45 -3.86 -14.20 -19.71
CA VAL A 45 -3.35 -13.66 -20.98
C VAL A 45 -3.45 -12.14 -21.03
N GLU A 46 -4.55 -11.58 -20.54
CA GLU A 46 -4.76 -10.12 -20.47
C GLU A 46 -3.79 -9.47 -19.51
N VAL A 47 -3.60 -10.08 -18.31
CA VAL A 47 -2.59 -9.64 -17.34
C VAL A 47 -1.19 -9.66 -17.94
N ASN A 48 -0.82 -10.75 -18.62
CA ASN A 48 0.49 -10.91 -19.25
C ASN A 48 0.75 -9.88 -20.39
N ARG A 49 -0.27 -9.50 -21.15
CA ARG A 49 -0.16 -8.45 -22.16
C ARG A 49 0.05 -7.08 -21.54
N SER A 50 -0.70 -6.77 -20.48
CA SER A 50 -0.62 -5.51 -19.77
C SER A 50 0.76 -5.33 -19.11
N LEU A 51 1.30 -6.35 -18.46
CA LEU A 51 2.60 -6.31 -17.79
C LEU A 51 3.79 -5.91 -18.69
N ARG A 52 3.66 -6.09 -20.01
CA ARG A 52 4.72 -5.73 -20.96
C ARG A 52 4.90 -4.23 -21.17
N VAL A 53 3.89 -3.44 -20.83
CA VAL A 53 3.85 -1.99 -21.09
C VAL A 53 3.74 -1.16 -19.81
N LEU A 54 3.72 -1.80 -18.64
CA LEU A 54 3.58 -1.12 -17.35
C LEU A 54 4.91 -0.59 -16.83
N ASP A 55 4.92 0.65 -16.39
CA ASP A 55 6.01 1.26 -15.62
C ASP A 55 5.93 0.91 -14.12
N GLY A 56 4.74 0.56 -13.64
CA GLY A 56 4.47 0.17 -12.25
C GLY A 56 3.13 -0.52 -12.11
N LEU A 57 2.93 -1.21 -11.01
CA LEU A 57 1.74 -2.02 -10.72
C LEU A 57 1.21 -1.69 -9.32
N VAL A 58 -0.08 -1.44 -9.21
CA VAL A 58 -0.82 -1.46 -7.94
C VAL A 58 -1.42 -2.85 -7.79
N PHE A 59 -0.91 -3.61 -6.83
CA PHE A 59 -1.36 -4.97 -6.56
C PHE A 59 -2.38 -4.97 -5.42
N LEU A 60 -3.62 -5.37 -5.71
CA LEU A 60 -4.70 -5.39 -4.74
C LEU A 60 -4.75 -6.71 -3.99
N PHE A 61 -4.80 -6.62 -2.66
CA PHE A 61 -5.07 -7.74 -1.76
C PHE A 61 -6.38 -7.50 -1.02
N SER A 62 -7.08 -8.57 -0.67
CA SER A 62 -8.21 -8.49 0.26
C SER A 62 -7.70 -8.52 1.70
N ALA A 63 -8.20 -7.62 2.54
CA ALA A 63 -7.86 -7.60 3.96
C ALA A 63 -8.37 -8.85 4.71
N VAL A 64 -9.38 -9.53 4.16
CA VAL A 64 -9.99 -10.73 4.75
C VAL A 64 -9.37 -12.01 4.20
N ASP A 65 -9.22 -12.08 2.87
CA ASP A 65 -8.77 -13.30 2.19
C ASP A 65 -7.24 -13.40 2.11
N GLY A 66 -6.54 -12.27 2.20
CA GLY A 66 -5.08 -12.21 2.16
C GLY A 66 -4.49 -12.53 0.78
N VAL A 67 -3.46 -13.37 0.78
CA VAL A 67 -2.79 -13.83 -0.44
C VAL A 67 -3.47 -15.09 -0.96
N GLU A 68 -4.14 -14.97 -2.11
CA GLU A 68 -4.80 -16.06 -2.79
C GLU A 68 -3.89 -16.71 -3.86
N PRO A 69 -4.17 -17.95 -4.33
CA PRO A 69 -3.39 -18.62 -5.39
C PRO A 69 -3.27 -17.78 -6.68
N GLN A 70 -4.29 -16.98 -6.98
CA GLN A 70 -4.28 -16.04 -8.10
C GLN A 70 -3.26 -14.92 -7.89
N SER A 71 -3.15 -14.45 -6.65
CA SER A 71 -2.16 -13.44 -6.26
C SER A 71 -0.74 -13.96 -6.50
N GLU A 72 -0.44 -15.20 -6.12
CA GLU A 72 0.87 -15.82 -6.36
C GLU A 72 1.20 -15.91 -7.86
N THR A 73 0.23 -16.32 -8.67
CA THR A 73 0.41 -16.46 -10.12
C THR A 73 0.73 -15.09 -10.76
N ASN A 74 -0.07 -14.07 -10.45
CA ASN A 74 0.11 -12.72 -10.98
C ASN A 74 1.39 -12.07 -10.44
N TRP A 75 1.77 -12.34 -9.19
CA TRP A 75 3.02 -11.87 -8.60
C TRP A 75 4.23 -12.45 -9.32
N ARG A 76 4.21 -13.74 -9.64
CA ARG A 76 5.27 -14.41 -10.41
C ARG A 76 5.40 -13.84 -11.81
N LEU A 77 4.27 -13.56 -12.48
CA LEU A 77 4.28 -12.90 -13.78
C LEU A 77 4.91 -11.50 -13.70
N ALA A 78 4.54 -10.70 -12.71
CA ALA A 78 5.13 -9.38 -12.50
C ALA A 78 6.64 -9.45 -12.22
N ASN A 79 7.12 -10.48 -11.51
CA ASN A 79 8.55 -10.74 -11.33
C ASN A 79 9.27 -11.00 -12.67
N ASN A 80 8.67 -11.79 -13.56
CA ASN A 80 9.26 -12.10 -14.86
C ASN A 80 9.47 -10.85 -15.74
N TYR A 81 8.63 -9.83 -15.56
CA TYR A 81 8.74 -8.55 -16.28
C TYR A 81 9.48 -7.47 -15.50
N ASN A 82 9.96 -7.76 -14.29
CA ASN A 82 10.62 -6.80 -13.40
C ASN A 82 9.79 -5.52 -13.16
N VAL A 83 8.46 -5.62 -13.11
CA VAL A 83 7.59 -4.47 -12.86
C VAL A 83 7.61 -4.12 -11.37
N PRO A 84 8.02 -2.90 -10.99
CA PRO A 84 7.92 -2.43 -9.61
C PRO A 84 6.45 -2.35 -9.19
N ARG A 85 6.19 -2.56 -7.89
CA ARG A 85 4.82 -2.66 -7.40
C ARG A 85 4.62 -2.05 -6.03
N ILE A 86 3.41 -1.54 -5.82
CA ILE A 86 2.88 -1.12 -4.53
C ILE A 86 1.71 -2.04 -4.19
N GLY A 87 1.70 -2.63 -3.00
CA GLY A 87 0.57 -3.38 -2.49
C GLY A 87 -0.53 -2.43 -1.98
N PHE A 88 -1.77 -2.71 -2.31
CA PHE A 88 -2.94 -2.02 -1.77
C PHE A 88 -3.87 -3.05 -1.13
N VAL A 89 -4.12 -2.91 0.17
CA VAL A 89 -5.02 -3.81 0.91
C VAL A 89 -6.40 -3.16 0.95
N ASN A 90 -7.36 -3.81 0.32
CA ASN A 90 -8.73 -3.37 0.16
C ASN A 90 -9.68 -4.13 1.10
N LYS A 91 -10.91 -3.66 1.26
CA LYS A 91 -11.96 -4.26 2.09
C LYS A 91 -11.63 -4.26 3.58
N MET A 92 -10.99 -3.18 4.07
CA MET A 92 -10.69 -3.00 5.50
C MET A 92 -11.94 -2.82 6.37
N ASP A 93 -13.07 -2.51 5.75
CA ASP A 93 -14.40 -2.37 6.32
C ASP A 93 -15.14 -3.70 6.53
N ARG A 94 -14.57 -4.81 6.06
CA ARG A 94 -15.22 -6.12 6.19
C ARG A 94 -14.81 -6.85 7.46
N GLN A 95 -15.71 -7.67 7.99
CA GLN A 95 -15.47 -8.50 9.15
C GLN A 95 -14.32 -9.49 8.88
N GLY A 96 -13.37 -9.57 9.82
CA GLY A 96 -12.15 -10.38 9.68
C GLY A 96 -11.02 -9.68 8.94
N ALA A 97 -11.12 -8.37 8.67
CA ALA A 97 -10.06 -7.60 8.01
C ALA A 97 -8.84 -7.45 8.91
N ASP A 98 -7.67 -7.88 8.43
CA ASP A 98 -6.38 -7.79 9.14
C ASP A 98 -5.26 -7.39 8.19
N PHE A 99 -4.89 -6.11 8.22
CA PHE A 99 -3.84 -5.54 7.36
C PHE A 99 -2.46 -6.14 7.63
N LEU A 100 -2.08 -6.30 8.90
CA LEU A 100 -0.75 -6.78 9.27
C LEU A 100 -0.56 -8.27 8.95
N ASN A 101 -1.63 -9.05 9.07
CA ASN A 101 -1.63 -10.43 8.62
C ASN A 101 -1.40 -10.52 7.10
N VAL A 102 -2.06 -9.66 6.31
CA VAL A 102 -1.81 -9.61 4.85
C VAL A 102 -0.35 -9.24 4.55
N CYS A 103 0.23 -8.27 5.24
CA CYS A 103 1.65 -7.92 5.08
C CYS A 103 2.57 -9.11 5.39
N THR A 104 2.24 -9.89 6.43
CA THR A 104 2.98 -11.10 6.80
C THR A 104 2.87 -12.17 5.72
N GLN A 105 1.67 -12.42 5.21
CA GLN A 105 1.45 -13.36 4.11
C GLN A 105 2.21 -12.96 2.83
N VAL A 106 2.24 -11.66 2.49
CA VAL A 106 3.02 -11.16 1.35
C VAL A 106 4.51 -11.44 1.52
N LYS A 107 5.05 -11.28 2.74
CA LYS A 107 6.44 -11.61 3.04
C LYS A 107 6.72 -13.12 2.92
N GLU A 108 5.89 -13.94 3.52
CA GLU A 108 6.12 -15.38 3.65
C GLU A 108 5.78 -16.16 2.37
N MET A 109 4.62 -15.87 1.76
CA MET A 109 4.13 -16.63 0.61
C MET A 109 4.68 -16.11 -0.72
N LEU A 110 4.86 -14.80 -0.84
CA LEU A 110 5.38 -14.19 -2.09
C LEU A 110 6.89 -13.91 -2.05
N GLY A 111 7.56 -14.19 -0.93
CA GLY A 111 8.99 -14.02 -0.76
C GLY A 111 9.45 -12.58 -0.97
N SER A 112 8.64 -11.60 -0.58
CA SER A 112 8.90 -10.19 -0.83
C SER A 112 9.22 -9.44 0.46
N HIS A 113 10.14 -8.49 0.41
CA HIS A 113 10.43 -7.58 1.51
C HIS A 113 9.42 -6.43 1.53
N ALA A 114 8.13 -6.76 1.80
CA ALA A 114 7.06 -5.77 1.86
C ALA A 114 7.17 -4.92 3.14
N LEU A 115 7.11 -3.61 2.99
CA LEU A 115 7.12 -2.64 4.08
C LEU A 115 5.83 -1.82 4.05
N PRO A 116 5.11 -1.69 5.16
CA PRO A 116 3.96 -0.81 5.24
C PRO A 116 4.36 0.65 5.02
N LEU A 117 3.64 1.35 4.13
CA LEU A 117 3.71 2.81 4.00
C LEU A 117 2.62 3.48 4.84
N GLN A 118 1.54 2.76 5.07
CA GLN A 118 0.39 3.18 5.86
C GLN A 118 -0.08 2.02 6.72
N ILE A 119 -0.69 2.32 7.87
CA ILE A 119 -1.42 1.36 8.69
C ILE A 119 -2.83 1.86 8.94
N ASN A 120 -3.75 0.98 9.22
CA ASN A 120 -5.16 1.32 9.44
C ASN A 120 -5.41 1.95 10.82
N ILE A 121 -6.37 2.86 10.89
CA ILE A 121 -6.98 3.37 12.12
C ILE A 121 -8.32 2.67 12.28
N GLY A 122 -8.39 1.71 13.19
CA GLY A 122 -9.52 0.81 13.31
C GLY A 122 -9.57 -0.23 12.19
N ALA A 123 -10.50 -1.16 12.29
CA ALA A 123 -10.76 -2.19 11.28
C ALA A 123 -12.24 -2.55 11.32
N GLU A 124 -12.75 -3.22 10.30
CA GLU A 124 -14.17 -3.62 10.18
C GLU A 124 -15.08 -2.38 10.26
N ASP A 125 -16.13 -2.45 11.10
CA ASP A 125 -17.10 -1.35 11.30
C ASP A 125 -16.44 -0.11 11.94
N ASP A 126 -15.28 -0.26 12.58
CA ASP A 126 -14.50 0.80 13.22
C ASP A 126 -13.40 1.40 12.32
N PHE A 127 -13.32 0.99 11.07
CA PHE A 127 -12.33 1.54 10.12
C PHE A 127 -12.64 3.01 9.82
N LYS A 128 -11.74 3.91 10.21
CA LYS A 128 -11.91 5.37 10.09
C LYS A 128 -10.92 6.04 9.16
N GLY A 129 -9.77 5.42 8.97
CA GLY A 129 -8.70 6.06 8.21
C GLY A 129 -7.40 5.29 8.24
N VAL A 130 -6.31 5.99 7.96
CA VAL A 130 -4.96 5.42 7.96
C VAL A 130 -3.97 6.34 8.66
N VAL A 131 -2.89 5.77 9.16
CA VAL A 131 -1.68 6.51 9.56
C VAL A 131 -0.70 6.48 8.40
N ASP A 132 -0.31 7.63 7.91
CA ASP A 132 0.79 7.78 6.96
C ASP A 132 2.11 7.71 7.72
N LEU A 133 2.88 6.65 7.50
CA LEU A 133 4.16 6.42 8.17
C LEU A 133 5.28 7.33 7.63
N ILE A 134 5.14 7.89 6.43
CA ILE A 134 6.12 8.82 5.85
C ILE A 134 6.02 10.18 6.53
N ASN A 135 4.81 10.77 6.53
CA ASN A 135 4.55 12.08 7.15
C ASN A 135 4.30 11.99 8.65
N PHE A 136 4.08 10.80 9.16
CA PHE A 136 3.80 10.46 10.56
C PHE A 136 2.57 11.18 11.11
N LYS A 137 1.45 11.03 10.39
CA LYS A 137 0.16 11.65 10.72
C LYS A 137 -0.98 10.68 10.42
N GLY A 138 -2.08 10.82 11.17
CA GLY A 138 -3.34 10.16 10.84
C GLY A 138 -4.08 10.92 9.74
N ILE A 139 -4.74 10.17 8.85
CA ILE A 139 -5.59 10.68 7.78
C ILE A 139 -6.95 10.02 7.93
N VAL A 140 -7.99 10.83 8.10
CA VAL A 140 -9.37 10.39 8.22
C VAL A 140 -10.21 11.05 7.14
N TRP A 141 -10.95 10.26 6.39
CA TRP A 141 -11.84 10.77 5.33
C TRP A 141 -13.20 11.16 5.88
N ASN A 142 -13.81 12.13 5.22
CA ASN A 142 -15.16 12.54 5.55
C ASN A 142 -16.16 11.60 4.84
N GLU A 143 -16.99 10.93 5.61
CA GLU A 143 -18.01 10.01 5.08
C GLU A 143 -19.13 10.74 4.32
N GLU A 144 -19.44 11.99 4.73
CA GLU A 144 -20.54 12.77 4.14
C GLU A 144 -20.32 13.13 2.67
N ASP A 145 -19.05 13.22 2.23
CA ASP A 145 -18.69 13.57 0.85
C ASP A 145 -18.09 12.38 0.06
N MET A 146 -18.34 11.16 0.54
CA MET A 146 -17.79 9.92 -0.05
C MET A 146 -16.25 9.91 -0.13
N GLY A 147 -15.59 10.51 0.84
CA GLY A 147 -14.12 10.52 0.94
C GLY A 147 -13.42 11.52 0.03
N MET A 148 -14.13 12.51 -0.54
CA MET A 148 -13.50 13.55 -1.36
C MET A 148 -12.61 14.47 -0.53
N THR A 149 -12.96 14.70 0.73
CA THR A 149 -12.14 15.48 1.66
C THR A 149 -11.60 14.61 2.77
N PHE A 150 -10.43 14.97 3.25
CA PHE A 150 -9.79 14.31 4.39
C PHE A 150 -9.29 15.34 5.40
N LYS A 151 -9.07 14.87 6.62
CA LYS A 151 -8.47 15.65 7.71
C LYS A 151 -7.21 14.95 8.17
N GLU A 152 -6.16 15.73 8.39
CA GLU A 152 -4.99 15.26 9.13
C GLU A 152 -5.29 15.34 10.63
N ILE A 153 -4.97 14.29 11.34
CA ILE A 153 -5.11 14.19 12.79
C ILE A 153 -3.81 13.70 13.43
N ASP A 154 -3.67 13.89 14.71
CA ASP A 154 -2.61 13.23 15.46
C ASP A 154 -2.84 11.71 15.50
N ILE A 155 -1.76 10.94 15.54
CA ILE A 155 -1.86 9.48 15.58
C ILE A 155 -2.51 9.07 16.91
N PRO A 156 -3.54 8.21 16.89
CA PRO A 156 -4.16 7.71 18.11
C PRO A 156 -3.15 7.01 19.04
N GLU A 157 -3.33 7.19 20.37
CA GLU A 157 -2.38 6.69 21.36
C GLU A 157 -2.24 5.17 21.36
N ASP A 158 -3.30 4.45 21.02
CA ASP A 158 -3.35 2.99 20.98
C ASP A 158 -2.49 2.37 19.88
N ILE A 159 -2.23 3.10 18.79
CA ILE A 159 -1.44 2.61 17.63
C ILE A 159 -0.12 3.36 17.42
N ILE A 160 0.18 4.39 18.22
CA ILE A 160 1.36 5.24 18.02
C ILE A 160 2.68 4.49 18.17
N ASP A 161 2.76 3.53 19.07
CA ASP A 161 3.98 2.75 19.30
C ASP A 161 4.23 1.76 18.16
N GLU A 162 3.17 1.16 17.62
CA GLU A 162 3.24 0.32 16.42
C GLU A 162 3.64 1.15 15.19
N ALA A 163 3.04 2.33 15.02
CA ALA A 163 3.39 3.26 13.95
C ALA A 163 4.87 3.68 14.03
N ARG A 164 5.40 3.95 15.23
CA ARG A 164 6.83 4.26 15.43
C ARG A 164 7.75 3.11 15.04
N LYS A 165 7.39 1.90 15.47
CA LYS A 165 8.15 0.69 15.12
C LYS A 165 8.21 0.48 13.62
N LEU A 166 7.05 0.46 12.94
CA LEU A 166 6.97 0.24 11.50
C LEU A 166 7.62 1.36 10.68
N ARG A 167 7.52 2.62 11.16
CA ARG A 167 8.27 3.72 10.56
C ARG A 167 9.77 3.52 10.69
N GLY A 168 10.25 3.02 11.83
CA GLY A 168 11.67 2.70 12.03
C GLY A 168 12.15 1.66 11.03
N GLU A 169 11.42 0.56 10.86
CA GLU A 169 11.70 -0.49 9.87
C GLU A 169 11.70 0.06 8.42
N LEU A 170 10.76 0.95 8.10
CA LEU A 170 10.69 1.61 6.80
C LEU A 170 11.90 2.50 6.53
N LEU A 171 12.28 3.33 7.50
CA LEU A 171 13.42 4.24 7.38
C LEU A 171 14.75 3.49 7.27
N GLU A 172 14.92 2.42 8.05
CA GLU A 172 16.09 1.55 7.99
C GLU A 172 16.23 0.91 6.61
N ALA A 173 15.16 0.31 6.10
CA ALA A 173 15.18 -0.31 4.78
C ALA A 173 15.41 0.69 3.63
N VAL A 174 14.89 1.90 3.72
CA VAL A 174 15.14 2.94 2.70
C VAL A 174 16.56 3.47 2.78
N ALA A 175 17.13 3.57 3.98
CA ALA A 175 18.52 4.00 4.18
C ALA A 175 19.53 3.06 3.53
N GLU A 176 19.22 1.76 3.39
CA GLU A 176 20.10 0.79 2.70
C GLU A 176 20.31 1.10 1.20
N PHE A 177 19.41 1.86 0.59
CA PHE A 177 19.45 2.17 -0.86
C PHE A 177 20.07 3.53 -1.20
N ASP A 178 20.32 4.40 -0.21
CA ASP A 178 20.83 5.75 -0.44
C ASP A 178 21.78 6.18 0.70
N ASP A 179 23.06 6.36 0.36
CA ASP A 179 24.11 6.73 1.31
C ASP A 179 23.80 8.05 2.05
N THR A 180 23.14 9.00 1.37
CA THR A 180 22.78 10.30 1.98
C THR A 180 21.64 10.18 2.97
N LEU A 181 20.72 9.25 2.74
CA LEU A 181 19.65 8.92 3.69
C LEU A 181 20.21 8.11 4.85
N MET A 182 21.16 7.22 4.61
CA MET A 182 21.85 6.45 5.65
C MET A 182 22.59 7.38 6.62
N GLU A 183 23.35 8.36 6.13
CA GLU A 183 24.01 9.36 6.98
C GLU A 183 23.00 10.12 7.85
N LYS A 184 21.91 10.62 7.27
CA LYS A 184 20.86 11.32 8.01
C LYS A 184 20.15 10.42 9.04
N TYR A 185 19.95 9.15 8.73
CA TYR A 185 19.35 8.18 9.64
C TYR A 185 20.25 7.96 10.86
N PHE A 186 21.55 7.78 10.68
CA PHE A 186 22.50 7.65 11.78
C PHE A 186 22.62 8.93 12.60
N ASP A 187 22.67 10.09 11.97
CA ASP A 187 22.64 11.36 12.67
C ASP A 187 21.38 11.51 13.54
N CYS A 188 20.23 11.16 13.02
CA CYS A 188 18.97 11.19 13.76
C CYS A 188 18.98 10.24 14.99
N LEU A 189 19.51 9.02 14.83
CA LEU A 189 19.64 8.04 15.92
C LEU A 189 20.61 8.50 17.00
N LEU A 190 21.72 9.16 16.64
CA LEU A 190 22.68 9.70 17.59
C LEU A 190 22.07 10.79 18.47
N TYR A 191 21.14 11.57 17.97
CA TYR A 191 20.42 12.62 18.72
C TYR A 191 19.26 12.06 19.56
N THR A 192 18.68 10.92 19.22
CA THR A 192 17.55 10.30 19.95
C THR A 192 18.00 9.25 20.96
N SER A 193 19.25 8.81 20.92
CA SER A 193 19.82 7.91 21.92
C SER A 193 20.12 8.71 23.20
N PRO A 194 19.56 8.34 24.38
CA PRO A 194 19.90 9.01 25.63
C PRO A 194 21.40 8.90 25.88
N SER A 195 22.05 10.04 26.06
CA SER A 195 23.49 10.07 26.39
C SER A 195 23.74 9.23 27.63
N PRO A 196 24.86 8.46 27.71
CA PRO A 196 25.25 7.74 28.94
C PRO A 196 25.31 8.63 30.15
N ARG A 197 25.31 9.96 30.01
CA ARG A 197 25.25 10.95 31.10
C ARG A 197 23.84 11.14 31.68
N ASP A 198 22.78 10.86 30.89
CA ASP A 198 21.39 11.03 31.33
C ASP A 198 20.89 9.84 32.16
N LEU A 199 21.60 8.71 32.11
CA LEU A 199 21.32 7.50 32.89
C LEU A 199 21.93 7.53 34.30
N ARG A 200 22.57 8.64 34.75
CA ARG A 200 23.17 8.80 36.06
C ARG A 200 22.46 9.87 36.90
N ARG A 201 21.14 9.85 36.96
CA ARG A 201 20.38 10.56 37.97
C ARG A 201 19.38 9.67 38.66
#